data_d6bfb39e80fe7f69227fb252c184d281
#
_entry.id   d6bfb39e80fe7f69227fb252c184d281
#
_cell.length_a   1.000
_cell.length_b   1.000
_cell.length_c   1.000
_cell.angle_alpha   90.00
_cell.angle_beta   90.00
_cell.angle_gamma   90.00
#
_symmetry.space_group_name_H-M   'P 1'
#
loop_
_entity.id
_entity.type
_entity.pdbx_description
1 polymer ?
#
loop_
_entity_poly.entity_id
_entity_poly.type
_entity_poly.pdbx_seq_one_letter_code
_entity_poly.pdbx_strand_id
1 'polypeptide(L)'
;MEGGRFFLLPNEIFTLGFSPGEMTAYAYLIFCEDRKTHQCWPSIGRISQHTGMSANTVAKHIRQLEEKRFIDVESTKVRTKTGEVRNGTLLFMIRPIQEAVNYKLERDLAVLPGQKRSKKKW
;
A
#
# COMPACT_ATOMS: atom_id res chain seq x y z
N MET A 1 26.00 3.93 10.31
CA MET A 1 25.17 3.40 10.84
C MET A 1 25.57 2.20 11.36
N GLU A 2 25.34 1.97 12.31
CA GLU A 2 25.73 0.99 12.89
C GLU A 2 24.88 -0.02 12.83
N GLY A 3 25.14 -1.03 12.77
CA GLY A 3 24.28 -2.11 12.88
C GLY A 3 23.41 -2.41 11.71
N GLY A 4 23.54 -1.71 10.66
CA GLY A 4 22.74 -2.06 9.53
C GLY A 4 21.25 -1.97 9.74
N ARG A 5 20.81 -0.96 10.42
CA ARG A 5 19.42 -0.79 10.61
C ARG A 5 18.80 -0.24 9.40
N PHE A 6 18.37 -1.07 8.48
CA PHE A 6 17.69 -0.64 7.27
C PHE A 6 16.71 -1.73 6.86
N PHE A 7 15.82 -1.38 5.97
CA PHE A 7 14.88 -2.34 5.40
C PHE A 7 14.99 -2.27 3.88
N LEU A 8 14.45 -3.27 3.21
CA LEU A 8 14.58 -3.40 1.77
C LEU A 8 13.28 -3.03 1.07
N LEU A 9 13.41 -2.35 -0.06
CA LEU A 9 12.27 -2.05 -0.91
C LEU A 9 12.42 -2.82 -2.21
N PRO A 10 11.30 -3.22 -2.83
CA PRO A 10 11.38 -3.89 -4.12
C PRO A 10 11.96 -2.98 -5.18
N ASN A 11 12.73 -3.54 -6.08
CA ASN A 11 13.29 -2.76 -7.17
C ASN A 11 12.21 -2.14 -8.03
N GLU A 12 11.07 -2.81 -8.14
CA GLU A 12 9.96 -2.38 -8.97
C GLU A 12 9.30 -1.10 -8.49
N ILE A 13 9.67 -0.61 -7.31
CA ILE A 13 9.05 0.57 -6.76
C ILE A 13 9.17 1.78 -7.70
N PHE A 14 10.16 1.80 -8.56
CA PHE A 14 10.33 2.92 -9.47
C PHE A 14 9.72 2.68 -10.84
N THR A 15 9.23 1.49 -11.12
CA THR A 15 8.73 1.15 -12.44
C THR A 15 7.25 0.83 -12.49
N LEU A 16 6.56 0.79 -11.35
CA LEU A 16 5.16 0.42 -11.32
C LEU A 16 4.21 1.60 -11.23
N GLY A 17 4.72 2.80 -11.38
CA GLY A 17 3.82 3.97 -11.47
C GLY A 17 3.39 4.53 -10.14
N PHE A 18 4.17 4.35 -9.09
CA PHE A 18 3.87 4.98 -7.83
C PHE A 18 3.98 6.49 -7.94
N SER A 19 3.05 7.20 -7.37
CA SER A 19 3.26 8.63 -7.14
C SER A 19 4.18 8.78 -5.94
N PRO A 20 4.78 9.96 -5.74
CA PRO A 20 5.66 10.14 -4.57
C PRO A 20 4.98 9.86 -3.25
N GLY A 21 3.72 10.23 -3.09
CA GLY A 21 2.99 9.95 -1.86
C GLY A 21 2.69 8.48 -1.68
N GLU A 22 2.34 7.81 -2.77
CA GLU A 22 2.12 6.36 -2.72
C GLU A 22 3.40 5.65 -2.35
N MET A 23 4.53 6.08 -2.92
CA MET A 23 5.82 5.48 -2.64
C MET A 23 6.17 5.64 -1.16
N THR A 24 5.95 6.82 -0.61
CA THR A 24 6.23 7.08 0.78
C THR A 24 5.35 6.22 1.69
N ALA A 25 4.06 6.15 1.39
CA ALA A 25 3.15 5.34 2.20
C ALA A 25 3.52 3.86 2.13
N TYR A 26 3.81 3.37 0.94
CA TYR A 26 4.18 1.98 0.74
C TYR A 26 5.46 1.64 1.49
N ALA A 27 6.47 2.51 1.37
CA ALA A 27 7.73 2.29 2.06
C ALA A 27 7.52 2.27 3.57
N TYR A 28 6.67 3.15 4.09
CA TYR A 28 6.41 3.18 5.52
C TYR A 28 5.74 1.89 5.99
N LEU A 29 4.81 1.36 5.21
CA LEU A 29 4.16 0.10 5.57
C LEU A 29 5.16 -1.06 5.57
N ILE A 30 6.07 -1.09 4.61
CA ILE A 30 7.11 -2.12 4.60
C ILE A 30 8.03 -1.96 5.81
N PHE A 31 8.35 -0.72 6.17
CA PHE A 31 9.13 -0.45 7.35
C PHE A 31 8.45 -1.01 8.61
N CYS A 32 7.13 -0.96 8.68
CA CYS A 32 6.38 -1.42 9.83
C CYS A 32 6.04 -2.91 9.81
N GLU A 33 6.18 -3.58 8.66
CA GLU A 33 5.65 -4.94 8.54
C GLU A 33 6.43 -5.94 9.37
N ASP A 34 5.72 -6.97 9.82
CA ASP A 34 6.34 -8.13 10.41
C ASP A 34 6.85 -8.97 9.26
N ARG A 35 8.14 -9.22 9.21
CA ARG A 35 8.75 -9.92 8.08
C ARG A 35 8.27 -11.32 7.87
N LYS A 36 7.68 -11.94 8.88
CA LYS A 36 7.18 -13.29 8.75
C LYS A 36 5.77 -13.32 8.19
N THR A 37 4.93 -12.37 8.61
CA THR A 37 3.53 -12.37 8.21
C THR A 37 3.21 -11.32 7.16
N HIS A 38 4.11 -10.36 6.95
CA HIS A 38 3.93 -9.24 6.03
C HIS A 38 2.73 -8.38 6.41
N GLN A 39 2.45 -8.30 7.70
CA GLN A 39 1.31 -7.55 8.22
C GLN A 39 1.77 -6.44 9.14
N CYS A 40 1.01 -5.36 9.20
CA CYS A 40 1.28 -4.29 10.15
C CYS A 40 0.00 -3.55 10.47
N TRP A 41 0.02 -2.81 11.58
CA TRP A 41 -1.17 -2.14 12.07
C TRP A 41 -0.95 -0.68 12.44
N PRO A 42 -0.19 0.12 11.72
CA PRO A 42 -0.05 1.53 12.10
C PRO A 42 -1.37 2.26 11.85
N SER A 43 -1.71 3.19 12.73
CA SER A 43 -2.91 3.99 12.53
C SER A 43 -2.64 5.02 11.42
N ILE A 44 -3.71 5.51 10.83
CA ILE A 44 -3.58 6.57 9.82
C ILE A 44 -2.87 7.77 10.43
N GLY A 45 -3.19 8.10 11.68
CA GLY A 45 -2.51 9.21 12.34
C GLY A 45 -1.02 8.99 12.51
N ARG A 46 -0.62 7.76 12.79
CA ARG A 46 0.80 7.45 12.93
C ARG A 46 1.51 7.54 11.59
N ILE A 47 0.89 7.02 10.54
CA ILE A 47 1.46 7.13 9.21
C ILE A 47 1.59 8.61 8.84
N SER A 48 0.56 9.39 9.11
CA SER A 48 0.57 10.82 8.85
C SER A 48 1.73 11.50 9.56
N GLN A 49 1.89 11.19 10.84
CA GLN A 49 2.91 11.81 11.66
C GLN A 49 4.31 11.50 11.16
N HIS A 50 4.57 10.26 10.79
CA HIS A 50 5.91 9.84 10.40
C HIS A 50 6.25 10.16 8.94
N THR A 51 5.27 10.29 8.08
CA THR A 51 5.52 10.57 6.67
C THR A 51 5.40 12.04 6.32
N GLY A 52 4.81 12.83 7.21
CA GLY A 52 4.62 14.25 6.92
C GLY A 52 3.43 14.55 6.05
N MET A 53 2.62 13.56 5.69
CA MET A 53 1.44 13.77 4.88
C MET A 53 0.22 13.90 5.79
N SER A 54 -0.80 14.65 5.36
CA SER A 54 -2.01 14.77 6.15
C SER A 54 -2.75 13.44 6.20
N ALA A 55 -3.62 13.27 7.18
CA ALA A 55 -4.39 12.03 7.32
C ALA A 55 -5.25 11.77 6.08
N ASN A 56 -5.84 12.80 5.50
CA ASN A 56 -6.64 12.61 4.30
C ASN A 56 -5.80 12.16 3.12
N THR A 57 -4.60 12.71 3.00
CA THR A 57 -3.67 12.32 1.94
C THR A 57 -3.22 10.89 2.13
N VAL A 58 -2.92 10.49 3.37
CA VAL A 58 -2.53 9.11 3.67
C VAL A 58 -3.65 8.16 3.29
N ALA A 59 -4.89 8.47 3.67
CA ALA A 59 -6.03 7.61 3.36
C ALA A 59 -6.20 7.46 1.85
N LYS A 60 -6.01 8.54 1.11
CA LYS A 60 -6.10 8.51 -0.33
C LYS A 60 -5.06 7.58 -0.94
N HIS A 61 -3.81 7.71 -0.49
CA HIS A 61 -2.74 6.87 -1.04
C HIS A 61 -2.91 5.41 -0.65
N ILE A 62 -3.43 5.14 0.54
CA ILE A 62 -3.69 3.76 0.95
C ILE A 62 -4.74 3.13 0.04
N ARG A 63 -5.80 3.87 -0.29
CA ARG A 63 -6.80 3.34 -1.21
C ARG A 63 -6.20 3.07 -2.58
N GLN A 64 -5.32 3.95 -3.04
CA GLN A 64 -4.66 3.78 -4.33
C GLN A 64 -3.75 2.55 -4.33
N LEU A 65 -3.03 2.33 -3.24
CA LEU A 65 -2.17 1.16 -3.14
C LEU A 65 -3.00 -0.12 -3.12
N GLU A 66 -4.14 -0.09 -2.45
CA GLU A 66 -5.01 -1.25 -2.41
C GLU A 66 -5.58 -1.55 -3.80
N GLU A 67 -5.99 -0.52 -4.52
CA GLU A 67 -6.53 -0.69 -5.87
C GLU A 67 -5.50 -1.25 -6.83
N LYS A 68 -4.24 -0.89 -6.64
CA LYS A 68 -3.19 -1.36 -7.52
C LYS A 68 -2.61 -2.69 -7.10
N ARG A 69 -3.17 -3.30 -6.06
CA ARG A 69 -2.77 -4.62 -5.58
C ARG A 69 -1.41 -4.68 -4.92
N PHE A 70 -0.98 -3.57 -4.34
CA PHE A 70 0.26 -3.58 -3.57
C PHE A 70 0.01 -4.03 -2.14
N ILE A 71 -1.18 -3.77 -1.62
CA ILE A 71 -1.53 -4.12 -0.24
C ILE A 71 -2.98 -4.56 -0.17
N ASP A 72 -3.33 -5.25 0.90
CA ASP A 72 -4.71 -5.48 1.28
C ASP A 72 -4.93 -4.74 2.58
N VAL A 73 -6.12 -4.21 2.76
CA VAL A 73 -6.48 -3.49 3.97
C VAL A 73 -7.75 -4.10 4.55
N GLU A 74 -7.71 -4.42 5.83
CA GLU A 74 -8.88 -4.94 6.50
C GLU A 74 -9.16 -4.10 7.73
N SER A 75 -10.44 -3.82 7.99
CA SER A 75 -10.84 -3.18 9.21
C SER A 75 -11.01 -4.23 10.28
N THR A 76 -10.38 -4.06 11.42
CA THR A 76 -10.63 -4.95 12.52
C THR A 76 -11.83 -4.41 13.30
N LYS A 77 -12.49 -5.28 14.04
CA LYS A 77 -13.64 -4.90 14.85
C LYS A 77 -13.34 -5.15 16.31
N VAL A 78 -13.77 -4.25 17.14
CA VAL A 78 -13.57 -4.36 18.58
C VAL A 78 -14.92 -4.24 19.24
N ARG A 79 -15.22 -5.14 20.17
CA ARG A 79 -16.47 -5.05 20.93
C ARG A 79 -16.20 -4.32 22.22
N THR A 80 -16.93 -3.26 22.47
CA THR A 80 -16.75 -2.47 23.67
C THR A 80 -17.42 -3.17 24.85
N LYS A 81 -17.21 -2.64 26.04
CA LYS A 81 -17.82 -3.20 27.24
C LYS A 81 -19.33 -3.13 27.20
N THR A 82 -19.89 -2.18 26.47
CA THR A 82 -21.33 -2.05 26.38
C THR A 82 -21.91 -2.92 25.28
N GLY A 83 -21.07 -3.69 24.60
CA GLY A 83 -21.55 -4.58 23.56
C GLY A 83 -21.55 -3.98 22.16
N GLU A 84 -21.23 -2.70 22.04
CA GLU A 84 -21.17 -2.09 20.73
C GLU A 84 -19.97 -2.60 19.96
N VAL A 85 -20.11 -2.70 18.67
CA VAL A 85 -19.00 -3.10 17.81
C VAL A 85 -18.45 -1.85 17.14
N ARG A 86 -17.17 -1.61 17.27
CA ARG A 86 -16.52 -0.45 16.67
C ARG A 86 -15.39 -0.91 15.78
N ASN A 87 -15.00 -0.07 14.84
CA ASN A 87 -13.84 -0.36 14.01
C ASN A 87 -12.61 -0.20 14.87
N GLY A 88 -11.72 -1.17 14.82
CA GLY A 88 -10.43 -1.07 15.47
C GLY A 88 -9.41 -0.51 14.52
N THR A 89 -8.14 -0.86 14.71
CA THR A 89 -7.08 -0.42 13.82
C THR A 89 -7.22 -1.13 12.49
N LEU A 90 -6.69 -0.52 11.45
CA LEU A 90 -6.64 -1.16 10.16
C LEU A 90 -5.49 -2.16 10.14
N LEU A 91 -5.71 -3.29 9.51
CA LEU A 91 -4.69 -4.29 9.28
C LEU A 91 -4.23 -4.13 7.84
N PHE A 92 -2.94 -3.93 7.65
CA PHE A 92 -2.37 -3.81 6.32
C PHE A 92 -1.55 -5.07 6.03
N MET A 93 -1.78 -5.67 4.87
CA MET A 93 -1.01 -6.84 4.45
C MET A 93 -0.29 -6.46 3.17
N ILE A 94 1.03 -6.56 3.19
CA ILE A 94 1.83 -6.24 2.02
C ILE A 94 1.78 -7.45 1.10
N ARG A 95 1.32 -7.23 -0.12
CA ARG A 95 1.22 -8.33 -1.07
C ARG A 95 2.55 -8.53 -1.78
N PRO A 96 2.83 -9.74 -2.26
CA PRO A 96 4.05 -9.93 -3.07
C PRO A 96 4.03 -8.97 -4.25
N ILE A 97 5.15 -8.33 -4.50
CA ILE A 97 5.22 -7.32 -5.55
C ILE A 97 4.88 -7.90 -6.91
N GLN A 98 5.09 -9.20 -7.09
CA GLN A 98 4.78 -9.83 -8.36
C GLN A 98 3.29 -9.79 -8.69
N GLU A 99 2.44 -9.75 -7.65
CA GLU A 99 1.00 -9.64 -7.89
C GLU A 99 0.63 -8.30 -8.49
N ALA A 100 1.29 -7.23 -8.04
CA ALA A 100 1.05 -5.91 -8.61
C ALA A 100 1.59 -5.83 -10.03
N VAL A 101 2.72 -6.45 -10.29
CA VAL A 101 3.27 -6.52 -11.63
C VAL A 101 2.29 -7.23 -12.56
N ASN A 102 1.75 -8.36 -12.12
CA ASN A 102 0.81 -9.11 -12.93
C ASN A 102 -0.49 -8.34 -13.16
N TYR A 103 -0.96 -7.65 -12.16
CA TYR A 103 -2.18 -6.87 -12.29
C TYR A 103 -2.00 -5.74 -13.31
N LYS A 104 -0.86 -5.07 -13.27
CA LYS A 104 -0.59 -4.01 -14.21
C LYS A 104 -0.51 -4.58 -15.63
N LEU A 105 0.14 -5.72 -15.78
CA LEU A 105 0.26 -6.35 -17.08
C LEU A 105 -1.12 -6.75 -17.62
N GLU A 106 -1.97 -7.32 -16.78
CA GLU A 106 -3.31 -7.70 -17.19
C GLU A 106 -4.12 -6.49 -17.64
N ARG A 107 -3.99 -5.39 -16.93
CA ARG A 107 -4.70 -4.18 -17.30
C ARG A 107 -4.21 -3.67 -18.65
N ASP A 108 -2.92 -3.68 -18.86
CA ASP A 108 -2.34 -3.20 -20.11
C ASP A 108 -2.78 -4.09 -21.27
N LEU A 109 -2.79 -5.41 -21.05
CA LEU A 109 -3.20 -6.33 -22.09
C LEU A 109 -4.69 -6.19 -22.40
N ALA A 110 -5.50 -5.85 -21.43
CA ALA A 110 -6.93 -5.73 -21.64
C ALA A 110 -7.29 -4.62 -22.60
N VAL A 111 -6.42 -3.65 -22.80
CA VAL A 111 -6.71 -2.57 -23.72
C VAL A 111 -6.00 -2.73 -25.04
N LEU A 112 -5.36 -3.89 -25.27
CA LEU A 112 -4.65 -4.02 -26.44
C LEU A 112 -5.35 -4.17 -27.69
N PRO A 113 -5.88 -5.17 -28.03
CA PRO A 113 -6.33 -5.39 -29.36
C PRO A 113 -7.43 -4.51 -29.72
N GLY A 114 -7.38 -3.94 -30.74
CA GLY A 114 -8.41 -3.15 -31.20
C GLY A 114 -8.60 -1.91 -30.41
N GLN A 115 -7.89 -1.76 -29.43
CA GLN A 115 -8.06 -0.69 -28.64
C GLN A 115 -7.05 0.19 -28.99
N LYS A 116 -7.23 1.19 -29.19
CA LYS A 116 -6.36 2.04 -29.47
C LYS A 116 -5.81 2.60 -28.42
N ARG A 117 -5.02 2.40 -27.83
CA ARG A 117 -4.56 2.87 -26.76
C ARG A 117 -3.88 3.93 -27.01
N SER A 118 -3.99 4.59 -27.25
CA SER A 118 -3.51 5.60 -27.42
C SER A 118 -2.38 5.90 -27.06
N LYS A 119 -1.92 5.92 -27.05
CA LYS A 119 -1.00 6.05 -26.78
C LYS A 119 -0.39 6.41 -25.93
N LYS A 120 -0.13 6.37 -25.40
CA LYS A 120 0.33 6.56 -24.56
C LYS A 120 1.24 6.59 -24.31
N LYS A 121 1.73 6.80 -24.11
CA LYS A 121 2.58 6.76 -23.93
C LYS A 121 3.24 7.10 -23.12
N TRP A 122 3.69 7.10 -22.72
CA TRP A 122 4.44 7.49 -21.83
C TRP A 122 5.62 7.85 -22.33
#